data_735cf5ded452314a7fff068ff7bcdc6e
#
_entry.id   735cf5ded452314a7fff068ff7bcdc6e
#
_cell.length_a   1.000
_cell.length_b   1.000
_cell.length_c   1.000
_cell.angle_alpha   90.00
_cell.angle_beta   90.00
_cell.angle_gamma   90.00
#
_symmetry.space_group_name_H-M   'P 1'
#
loop_
_entity.id
_entity.type
_entity.pdbx_description
1 polymer ?
#
loop_
_entity_poly.entity_id
_entity_poly.type
_entity_poly.pdbx_seq_one_letter_code
_entity_poly.pdbx_strand_id
1 'polypeptide(L)'
;AKKPLVIVGGGVRYSEAGEEVEKFCEEFKIPFGETQGGKSACRSSHPYCMGGIGVTGTYASNVLAKDADVVIAIGSRMSDFATGSKRQFANPDVKFVSINNSRYHAYKLDSVKAVGDAKVTVKALAEKLRAMNYVSSYNGEIEEAKAVWDKEMKRLAEYKYDETFEPMI
;
A
#
# COMPACT_ATOMS: atom_id res chain seq x y z
N ALA A 1 -3.37 -3.31 15.70
CA ALA A 1 -2.61 -2.30 14.96
C ALA A 1 -3.16 -0.91 15.22
N LYS A 2 -2.28 0.07 15.30
CA LYS A 2 -2.67 1.49 15.39
C LYS A 2 -2.52 2.18 14.04
N LYS A 3 -1.41 1.91 13.36
CA LYS A 3 -1.04 2.49 12.05
C LYS A 3 -0.75 1.40 11.02
N PRO A 4 -1.77 0.63 10.59
CA PRO A 4 -1.59 -0.39 9.57
C PRO A 4 -1.41 0.24 8.19
N LEU A 5 -0.69 -0.45 7.30
CA LEU A 5 -0.56 -0.10 5.90
C LEU A 5 -0.85 -1.33 5.03
N VAL A 6 -1.69 -1.18 4.02
CA VAL A 6 -1.89 -2.21 2.99
C VAL A 6 -0.91 -2.01 1.85
N ILE A 7 -0.32 -3.11 1.37
CA ILE A 7 0.50 -3.12 0.14
C ILE A 7 -0.21 -3.96 -0.90
N VAL A 8 -0.66 -3.29 -1.95
CA VAL A 8 -1.34 -3.90 -3.09
C VAL A 8 -0.33 -4.43 -4.09
N GLY A 9 -0.30 -5.73 -4.28
CA GLY A 9 0.52 -6.40 -5.28
C GLY A 9 -0.27 -6.89 -6.49
N GLY A 10 0.41 -7.46 -7.48
CA GLY A 10 -0.20 -7.98 -8.70
C GLY A 10 -1.26 -9.06 -8.46
N GLY A 11 -1.15 -9.81 -7.37
CA GLY A 11 -2.15 -10.83 -7.00
C GLY A 11 -3.54 -10.25 -6.76
N VAL A 12 -3.67 -9.00 -6.35
CA VAL A 12 -4.96 -8.31 -6.21
C VAL A 12 -5.65 -8.18 -7.57
N ARG A 13 -4.88 -7.84 -8.61
CA ARG A 13 -5.41 -7.74 -9.97
C ARG A 13 -5.84 -9.11 -10.52
N TYR A 14 -5.01 -10.14 -10.33
CA TYR A 14 -5.31 -11.48 -10.81
C TYR A 14 -6.50 -12.13 -10.10
N SER A 15 -6.75 -11.79 -8.84
CA SER A 15 -7.92 -12.23 -8.08
C SER A 15 -9.14 -11.33 -8.29
N GLU A 16 -9.04 -10.29 -9.12
CA GLU A 16 -10.09 -9.28 -9.29
C GLU A 16 -10.58 -8.71 -7.92
N ALA A 17 -9.63 -8.50 -7.00
CA ALA A 17 -9.91 -8.12 -5.62
C ALA A 17 -9.82 -6.60 -5.37
N GLY A 18 -9.67 -5.78 -6.42
CA GLY A 18 -9.43 -4.35 -6.27
C GLY A 18 -10.53 -3.63 -5.49
N GLU A 19 -11.79 -3.87 -5.86
CA GLU A 19 -12.95 -3.27 -5.20
C GLU A 19 -13.07 -3.70 -3.72
N GLU A 20 -12.79 -4.96 -3.41
CA GLU A 20 -12.79 -5.46 -2.04
C GLU A 20 -11.69 -4.85 -1.19
N VAL A 21 -10.51 -4.63 -1.77
CA VAL A 21 -9.40 -3.95 -1.09
C VAL A 21 -9.73 -2.47 -0.85
N GLU A 22 -10.32 -1.78 -1.82
CA GLU A 22 -10.78 -0.40 -1.65
C GLU A 22 -11.80 -0.28 -0.51
N LYS A 23 -12.84 -1.12 -0.51
CA LYS A 23 -13.85 -1.16 0.56
C LYS A 23 -13.24 -1.47 1.92
N PHE A 24 -12.31 -2.43 1.97
CA PHE A 24 -11.57 -2.77 3.18
C PHE A 24 -10.79 -1.56 3.72
N CYS A 25 -10.05 -0.89 2.87
CA CYS A 25 -9.25 0.28 3.25
C CYS A 25 -10.11 1.44 3.73
N GLU A 26 -11.23 1.70 3.07
CA GLU A 26 -12.18 2.75 3.43
C GLU A 26 -12.88 2.45 4.76
N GLU A 27 -13.40 1.24 4.94
CA GLU A 27 -14.14 0.84 6.14
C GLU A 27 -13.29 0.90 7.40
N PHE A 28 -12.04 0.43 7.32
CA PHE A 28 -11.13 0.38 8.46
C PHE A 28 -10.17 1.57 8.55
N LYS A 29 -10.31 2.56 7.65
CA LYS A 29 -9.45 3.76 7.55
C LYS A 29 -7.98 3.39 7.41
N ILE A 30 -7.66 2.44 6.54
CA ILE A 30 -6.30 1.95 6.33
C ILE A 30 -5.78 2.46 4.98
N PRO A 31 -4.66 3.20 4.93
CA PRO A 31 -4.07 3.61 3.67
C PRO A 31 -3.46 2.42 2.93
N PHE A 32 -3.35 2.52 1.60
CA PHE A 32 -2.67 1.53 0.80
C PHE A 32 -1.68 2.13 -0.19
N GLY A 33 -0.55 1.44 -0.35
CA GLY A 33 0.44 1.68 -1.38
C GLY A 33 0.43 0.57 -2.42
N GLU A 34 0.78 0.89 -3.67
CA GLU A 34 0.80 -0.05 -4.78
C GLU A 34 2.23 -0.43 -5.16
N THR A 35 2.52 -1.72 -5.31
CA THR A 35 3.75 -2.15 -5.97
C THR A 35 3.64 -1.92 -7.49
N GLN A 36 4.75 -1.98 -8.22
CA GLN A 36 4.71 -1.88 -9.69
C GLN A 36 3.75 -2.91 -10.31
N GLY A 37 3.74 -4.15 -9.81
CA GLY A 37 2.81 -5.19 -10.28
C GLY A 37 1.37 -4.99 -9.82
N GLY A 38 1.15 -4.22 -8.76
CA GLY A 38 -0.17 -3.90 -8.21
C GLY A 38 -0.81 -2.65 -8.78
N LYS A 39 -0.04 -1.84 -9.53
CA LYS A 39 -0.56 -0.60 -10.11
C LYS A 39 -1.79 -0.86 -10.97
N SER A 40 -2.81 -0.01 -10.80
CA SER A 40 -4.12 -0.12 -11.46
C SER A 40 -4.96 -1.34 -11.04
N ALA A 41 -4.60 -2.05 -9.96
CA ALA A 41 -5.50 -3.02 -9.34
C ALA A 41 -6.60 -2.33 -8.53
N CYS A 42 -6.28 -1.17 -7.95
CA CYS A 42 -7.20 -0.26 -7.28
C CYS A 42 -7.21 1.10 -8.00
N ARG A 43 -8.22 1.92 -7.73
CA ARG A 43 -8.33 3.26 -8.32
C ARG A 43 -7.30 4.20 -7.70
N SER A 44 -6.47 4.82 -8.54
CA SER A 44 -5.47 5.80 -8.08
C SER A 44 -6.09 7.05 -7.46
N SER A 45 -7.34 7.38 -7.81
CA SER A 45 -8.12 8.49 -7.22
C SER A 45 -8.75 8.16 -5.86
N HIS A 46 -8.64 6.91 -5.39
CA HIS A 46 -9.24 6.51 -4.11
C HIS A 46 -8.62 7.32 -2.95
N PRO A 47 -9.42 7.80 -1.97
CA PRO A 47 -8.93 8.63 -0.87
C PRO A 47 -7.78 8.00 -0.07
N TYR A 48 -7.82 6.69 0.11
CA TYR A 48 -6.80 5.91 0.83
C TYR A 48 -5.64 5.41 -0.05
N CYS A 49 -5.64 5.71 -1.36
CA CYS A 49 -4.52 5.39 -2.24
C CYS A 49 -3.38 6.38 -2.03
N MET A 50 -2.22 5.88 -1.60
CA MET A 50 -1.01 6.67 -1.38
C MET A 50 -0.05 6.63 -2.57
N GLY A 51 -0.42 5.93 -3.65
CA GLY A 51 0.41 5.74 -4.84
C GLY A 51 1.43 4.63 -4.70
N GLY A 52 2.48 4.67 -5.50
CA GLY A 52 3.52 3.64 -5.51
C GLY A 52 4.29 3.54 -4.20
N ILE A 53 4.72 2.32 -3.84
CA ILE A 53 5.57 2.07 -2.67
C ILE A 53 6.93 1.52 -3.08
N GLY A 54 7.95 1.77 -2.28
CA GLY A 54 9.30 1.26 -2.45
C GLY A 54 10.26 2.27 -3.07
N VAL A 55 11.27 1.79 -3.79
CA VAL A 55 12.37 2.60 -4.33
C VAL A 55 11.89 3.75 -5.21
N THR A 56 10.90 3.50 -6.06
CA THR A 56 10.27 4.52 -6.93
C THR A 56 8.88 4.92 -6.41
N GLY A 57 8.65 4.76 -5.12
CA GLY A 57 7.38 5.07 -4.51
C GLY A 57 7.18 6.57 -4.28
N THR A 58 5.94 6.95 -4.02
CA THR A 58 5.56 8.31 -3.66
C THR A 58 6.04 8.65 -2.25
N TYR A 59 6.21 9.93 -1.97
CA TYR A 59 6.45 10.39 -0.61
C TYR A 59 5.34 9.92 0.35
N ALA A 60 4.07 10.06 -0.05
CA ALA A 60 2.92 9.70 0.77
C ALA A 60 2.94 8.23 1.20
N SER A 61 3.18 7.31 0.25
CA SER A 61 3.25 5.89 0.56
C SER A 61 4.43 5.54 1.46
N ASN A 62 5.61 6.10 1.15
CA ASN A 62 6.83 5.76 1.85
C ASN A 62 6.91 6.34 3.27
N VAL A 63 6.37 7.54 3.51
CA VAL A 63 6.35 8.11 4.86
C VAL A 63 5.42 7.33 5.79
N LEU A 64 4.26 6.89 5.31
CA LEU A 64 3.35 6.06 6.11
C LEU A 64 3.91 4.65 6.35
N ALA A 65 4.67 4.11 5.39
CA ALA A 65 5.35 2.83 5.55
C ALA A 65 6.41 2.85 6.65
N LYS A 66 7.08 3.99 6.82
CA LYS A 66 8.13 4.17 7.83
C LYS A 66 7.63 3.98 9.25
N ASP A 67 6.40 4.45 9.53
CA ASP A 67 5.80 4.46 10.86
C ASP A 67 4.78 3.32 11.08
N ALA A 68 4.54 2.50 10.06
CA ALA A 68 3.57 1.41 10.13
C ALA A 68 3.92 0.40 11.24
N ASP A 69 2.93 0.02 12.04
CA ASP A 69 3.06 -1.04 13.05
C ASP A 69 2.63 -2.42 12.51
N VAL A 70 1.77 -2.43 11.49
CA VAL A 70 1.39 -3.62 10.75
C VAL A 70 1.38 -3.33 9.26
N VAL A 71 2.02 -4.19 8.47
CA VAL A 71 1.98 -4.15 7.01
C VAL A 71 1.22 -5.37 6.49
N ILE A 72 0.14 -5.14 5.77
CA ILE A 72 -0.69 -6.18 5.16
C ILE A 72 -0.36 -6.25 3.67
N ALA A 73 0.50 -7.18 3.28
CA ALA A 73 0.87 -7.39 1.89
C ALA A 73 -0.13 -8.32 1.19
N ILE A 74 -0.88 -7.80 0.23
CA ILE A 74 -1.91 -8.54 -0.50
C ILE A 74 -1.42 -8.82 -1.92
N GLY A 75 -1.20 -10.11 -2.24
CA GLY A 75 -0.75 -10.52 -3.55
C GLY A 75 0.61 -9.96 -3.99
N SER A 76 1.45 -9.57 -3.02
CA SER A 76 2.79 -9.03 -3.24
C SER A 76 3.87 -10.05 -2.89
N ARG A 77 4.96 -10.04 -3.66
CA ARG A 77 6.17 -10.82 -3.35
C ARG A 77 7.08 -10.14 -2.34
N MET A 78 6.80 -8.92 -1.95
CA MET A 78 7.62 -8.10 -1.06
C MET A 78 9.11 -8.15 -1.46
N SER A 79 9.38 -7.79 -2.73
CA SER A 79 10.73 -7.75 -3.30
C SER A 79 11.53 -6.59 -2.72
N ASP A 80 12.86 -6.61 -2.89
CA ASP A 80 13.73 -5.52 -2.46
C ASP A 80 13.31 -4.18 -3.05
N PHE A 81 12.83 -4.17 -4.28
CA PHE A 81 12.33 -2.97 -4.94
C PHE A 81 11.11 -2.39 -4.23
N ALA A 82 10.14 -3.25 -3.86
CA ALA A 82 8.92 -2.83 -3.15
C ALA A 82 9.17 -2.45 -1.68
N THR A 83 10.25 -2.97 -1.08
CA THR A 83 10.58 -2.72 0.33
C THR A 83 11.73 -1.74 0.53
N GLY A 84 12.31 -1.21 -0.56
CA GLY A 84 13.53 -0.41 -0.50
C GLY A 84 14.66 -1.16 0.23
N SER A 85 14.86 -2.45 -0.06
CA SER A 85 15.78 -3.35 0.66
C SER A 85 15.47 -3.38 2.16
N LYS A 86 14.20 -3.44 2.51
CA LYS A 86 13.62 -3.41 3.88
C LYS A 86 13.75 -2.07 4.62
N ARG A 87 14.32 -1.03 4.02
CA ARG A 87 14.50 0.29 4.66
C ARG A 87 13.20 1.08 4.77
N GLN A 88 12.15 0.73 3.99
CA GLN A 88 10.88 1.43 4.03
C GLN A 88 10.14 1.30 5.36
N PHE A 89 10.36 0.19 6.07
CA PHE A 89 9.69 -0.12 7.32
C PHE A 89 10.66 0.12 8.48
N ALA A 90 10.76 1.38 8.94
CA ALA A 90 11.74 1.77 9.95
C ALA A 90 11.29 1.49 11.39
N ASN A 91 10.02 1.22 11.62
CA ASN A 91 9.52 0.79 12.92
C ASN A 91 10.11 -0.58 13.28
N PRO A 92 10.90 -0.71 14.36
CA PRO A 92 11.54 -1.98 14.72
C PRO A 92 10.53 -3.06 15.13
N ASP A 93 9.33 -2.66 15.56
CA ASP A 93 8.27 -3.55 16.01
C ASP A 93 7.25 -3.87 14.91
N VAL A 94 7.51 -3.47 13.66
CA VAL A 94 6.61 -3.71 12.54
C VAL A 94 6.33 -5.19 12.35
N LYS A 95 5.06 -5.55 12.21
CA LYS A 95 4.62 -6.91 11.92
C LYS A 95 4.11 -7.01 10.50
N PHE A 96 4.43 -8.11 9.84
CA PHE A 96 3.96 -8.36 8.48
C PHE A 96 2.86 -9.42 8.47
N VAL A 97 1.82 -9.15 7.69
CA VAL A 97 0.78 -10.11 7.32
C VAL A 97 0.87 -10.29 5.81
N SER A 98 0.98 -11.52 5.33
CA SER A 98 1.06 -11.80 3.89
C SER A 98 -0.14 -12.62 3.44
N ILE A 99 -0.94 -12.05 2.56
CA ILE A 99 -2.03 -12.71 1.84
C ILE A 99 -1.51 -13.03 0.44
N ASN A 100 -1.28 -14.33 0.16
CA ASN A 100 -0.69 -14.74 -1.11
C ASN A 100 -1.11 -16.18 -1.45
N ASN A 101 -1.38 -16.46 -2.72
CA ASN A 101 -1.65 -17.82 -3.19
C ASN A 101 -0.38 -18.68 -3.25
N SER A 102 0.80 -18.06 -3.32
CA SER A 102 2.09 -18.74 -3.27
C SER A 102 2.59 -18.87 -1.83
N ARG A 103 2.71 -20.11 -1.35
CA ARG A 103 3.30 -20.39 -0.02
C ARG A 103 4.70 -19.80 0.11
N TYR A 104 5.52 -19.91 -0.94
CA TYR A 104 6.88 -19.39 -0.96
C TYR A 104 6.92 -17.87 -0.71
N HIS A 105 6.04 -17.11 -1.34
CA HIS A 105 5.99 -15.66 -1.16
C HIS A 105 5.35 -15.25 0.16
N ALA A 106 4.39 -16.05 0.66
CA ALA A 106 3.76 -15.78 1.95
C ALA A 106 4.73 -15.92 3.14
N TYR A 107 5.82 -16.67 3.00
CA TYR A 107 6.79 -16.91 4.07
C TYR A 107 7.87 -15.85 4.20
N LYS A 108 7.88 -14.82 3.35
CA LYS A 108 8.88 -13.74 3.44
C LYS A 108 8.62 -12.82 4.64
N LEU A 109 9.68 -12.16 5.10
CA LEU A 109 9.67 -11.14 6.16
C LEU A 109 9.10 -11.63 7.50
N ASP A 110 9.23 -12.92 7.79
CA ASP A 110 8.67 -13.53 9.01
C ASP A 110 7.18 -13.21 9.24
N SER A 111 6.44 -13.12 8.16
CA SER A 111 5.04 -12.68 8.17
C SER A 111 4.09 -13.70 8.77
N VAL A 112 2.98 -13.23 9.35
CA VAL A 112 1.78 -14.03 9.54
C VAL A 112 1.19 -14.35 8.17
N LYS A 113 1.01 -15.62 7.87
CA LYS A 113 0.72 -16.14 6.53
C LYS A 113 -0.76 -16.46 6.37
N ALA A 114 -1.39 -15.89 5.36
CA ALA A 114 -2.70 -16.30 4.88
C ALA A 114 -2.54 -16.77 3.42
N VAL A 115 -2.36 -18.09 3.26
CA VAL A 115 -2.19 -18.69 1.93
C VAL A 115 -3.55 -18.93 1.31
N GLY A 116 -3.88 -18.15 0.27
CA GLY A 116 -5.16 -18.22 -0.39
C GLY A 116 -5.37 -17.12 -1.43
N ASP A 117 -6.55 -17.13 -2.03
CA ASP A 117 -6.99 -16.09 -2.95
C ASP A 117 -7.17 -14.76 -2.24
N ALA A 118 -6.73 -13.66 -2.89
CA ALA A 118 -6.76 -12.34 -2.26
C ALA A 118 -8.20 -11.87 -1.98
N LYS A 119 -9.13 -12.05 -2.93
CA LYS A 119 -10.51 -11.59 -2.81
C LYS A 119 -11.23 -12.26 -1.64
N VAL A 120 -11.14 -13.59 -1.56
CA VAL A 120 -11.75 -14.38 -0.51
C VAL A 120 -11.14 -14.05 0.86
N THR A 121 -9.82 -13.95 0.92
CA THR A 121 -9.11 -13.70 2.17
C THR A 121 -9.35 -12.30 2.71
N VAL A 122 -9.40 -11.27 1.85
CA VAL A 122 -9.70 -9.89 2.27
C VAL A 122 -11.12 -9.79 2.82
N LYS A 123 -12.11 -10.45 2.19
CA LYS A 123 -13.49 -10.52 2.71
C LYS A 123 -13.54 -11.15 4.11
N ALA A 124 -12.90 -12.29 4.28
CA ALA A 124 -12.86 -12.98 5.58
C ALA A 124 -12.14 -12.14 6.65
N LEU A 125 -11.06 -11.42 6.28
CA LEU A 125 -10.38 -10.51 7.19
C LEU A 125 -11.29 -9.35 7.60
N ALA A 126 -12.02 -8.75 6.65
CA ALA A 126 -12.97 -7.68 6.93
C ALA A 126 -14.04 -8.12 7.93
N GLU A 127 -14.63 -9.31 7.76
CA GLU A 127 -15.60 -9.86 8.71
C GLU A 127 -15.04 -9.99 10.13
N LYS A 128 -13.80 -10.46 10.26
CA LYS A 128 -13.13 -10.57 11.57
C LYS A 128 -12.88 -9.20 12.20
N LEU A 129 -12.44 -8.21 11.43
CA LEU A 129 -12.20 -6.86 11.94
C LEU A 129 -13.50 -6.18 12.36
N ARG A 130 -14.61 -6.39 11.62
CA ARG A 130 -15.95 -5.91 12.00
C ARG A 130 -16.40 -6.50 13.35
N ALA A 131 -16.23 -7.81 13.49
CA ALA A 131 -16.57 -8.49 14.76
C ALA A 131 -15.76 -7.97 15.97
N MET A 132 -14.59 -7.38 15.70
CA MET A 132 -13.72 -6.75 16.70
C MET A 132 -13.99 -5.25 16.89
N ASN A 133 -14.92 -4.67 16.13
CA ASN A 133 -15.16 -3.22 16.05
C ASN A 133 -13.86 -2.42 15.77
N TYR A 134 -12.99 -3.00 14.92
CA TYR A 134 -11.69 -2.42 14.64
C TYR A 134 -11.79 -1.25 13.66
N VAL A 135 -11.06 -0.18 13.95
CA VAL A 135 -10.72 0.93 13.03
C VAL A 135 -9.28 1.35 13.34
N SER A 136 -8.54 1.80 12.36
CA SER A 136 -7.17 2.28 12.58
C SER A 136 -7.15 3.57 13.42
N SER A 137 -5.98 3.91 13.95
CA SER A 137 -5.80 5.11 14.78
C SER A 137 -5.23 6.30 14.00
N TYR A 138 -5.30 6.28 12.67
CA TYR A 138 -4.91 7.45 11.88
C TYR A 138 -5.84 8.64 12.17
N ASN A 139 -5.25 9.81 12.36
CA ASN A 139 -5.97 11.05 12.68
C ASN A 139 -5.34 12.23 11.93
N GLY A 140 -5.56 12.25 10.59
CA GLY A 140 -5.05 13.30 9.70
C GLY A 140 -3.74 12.98 9.00
N GLU A 141 -2.95 11.99 9.44
CA GLU A 141 -1.65 11.67 8.82
C GLU A 141 -1.77 11.21 7.36
N ILE A 142 -2.90 10.57 6.99
CA ILE A 142 -3.16 10.12 5.63
C ILE A 142 -3.35 11.31 4.70
N GLU A 143 -4.20 12.24 5.11
CA GLU A 143 -4.51 13.48 4.38
C GLU A 143 -3.28 14.38 4.28
N GLU A 144 -2.51 14.50 5.37
CA GLU A 144 -1.27 15.28 5.40
C GLU A 144 -0.24 14.71 4.43
N ALA A 145 0.00 13.40 4.46
CA ALA A 145 0.94 12.74 3.56
C ALA A 145 0.56 12.94 2.08
N LYS A 146 -0.74 12.84 1.75
CA LYS A 146 -1.23 13.14 0.40
C LYS A 146 -1.05 14.58 0.02
N ALA A 147 -1.41 15.52 0.90
CA ALA A 147 -1.31 16.96 0.60
C ALA A 147 0.14 17.37 0.31
N VAL A 148 1.10 16.84 1.07
CA VAL A 148 2.54 17.08 0.82
C VAL A 148 2.94 16.54 -0.55
N TRP A 149 2.51 15.34 -0.90
CA TRP A 149 2.81 14.73 -2.19
C TRP A 149 2.14 15.49 -3.35
N ASP A 150 0.88 15.86 -3.24
CA ASP A 150 0.14 16.61 -4.26
C ASP A 150 0.78 17.99 -4.52
N LYS A 151 1.28 18.64 -3.47
CA LYS A 151 2.04 19.90 -3.60
C LYS A 151 3.32 19.70 -4.40
N GLU A 152 4.06 18.62 -4.11
CA GLU A 152 5.29 18.30 -4.85
C GLU A 152 5.00 17.96 -6.31
N MET A 153 3.95 17.18 -6.58
CA MET A 153 3.53 16.86 -7.95
C MET A 153 3.17 18.11 -8.74
N LYS A 154 2.46 19.07 -8.14
CA LYS A 154 2.17 20.36 -8.77
C LYS A 154 3.45 21.13 -9.08
N ARG A 155 4.39 21.19 -8.11
CA ARG A 155 5.69 21.84 -8.31
C ARG A 155 6.47 21.22 -9.47
N LEU A 156 6.48 19.91 -9.59
CA LEU A 156 7.15 19.21 -10.68
C LEU A 156 6.46 19.42 -12.04
N ALA A 157 5.14 19.50 -12.06
CA ALA A 157 4.37 19.76 -13.29
C ALA A 157 4.51 21.22 -13.79
N GLU A 158 4.84 22.16 -12.90
CA GLU A 158 5.07 23.57 -13.25
C GLU A 158 6.50 23.86 -13.75
N TYR A 159 7.37 22.83 -13.77
CA TYR A 159 8.73 23.00 -14.24
C TYR A 159 8.76 23.38 -15.72
N LYS A 160 9.26 24.59 -16.00
CA LYS A 160 9.45 25.06 -17.36
C LYS A 160 10.79 24.55 -17.87
N TYR A 161 10.72 23.76 -18.94
CA TYR A 161 11.91 23.37 -19.68
C TYR A 161 12.46 24.56 -20.43
N ASP A 162 13.79 24.64 -20.55
CA ASP A 162 14.45 25.52 -21.49
C ASP A 162 13.98 25.18 -22.91
N GLU A 163 13.83 26.19 -23.78
CA GLU A 163 13.36 26.06 -25.17
C GLU A 163 14.20 25.08 -26.02
N THR A 164 15.35 24.63 -25.49
CA THR A 164 16.24 23.67 -26.15
C THR A 164 15.90 22.21 -25.83
N PHE A 165 14.93 21.93 -24.94
CA PHE A 165 14.60 20.59 -24.53
C PHE A 165 13.10 20.33 -24.69
N GLU A 166 12.72 19.62 -25.76
CA GLU A 166 11.35 19.05 -25.86
C GLU A 166 11.28 17.74 -25.08
N PRO A 167 10.45 17.67 -24.02
CA PRO A 167 10.23 16.39 -23.37
C PRO A 167 9.49 15.46 -24.32
N MET A 168 10.01 14.25 -24.50
CA MET A 168 9.22 13.18 -25.12
C MET A 168 8.05 12.84 -24.17
N ILE A 169 6.86 13.26 -24.56
CA ILE A 169 5.61 12.90 -23.92
C ILE A 169 5.11 11.57 -24.46
#